data_32ac3eb2c06527923e088b0b32c13d8d
#
_entry.id   32ac3eb2c06527923e088b0b32c13d8d
#
_cell.length_a   1.000
_cell.length_b   1.000
_cell.length_c   1.000
_cell.angle_alpha   90.00
_cell.angle_beta   90.00
_cell.angle_gamma   90.00
#
_symmetry.space_group_name_H-M   'P 1'
#
loop_
_entity.id
_entity.type
_entity.pdbx_description
1 polymer ?
#
loop_
_entity_poly.entity_id
_entity_poly.type
_entity_poly.pdbx_seq_one_letter_code
_entity_poly.pdbx_strand_id
1 'polypeptide(L)'
;MRLLLCLLILTFISAPAMAASCYSKAEAEAEQGIRIHSELMVIGLNCQHMTPRGWKNFYSQYRDITARNQSLFSGYEKTLLSHYGGASKKIHTLRTNFANKISTNAASMRPDVFCATFAPRIPQVAQMSREQIRQWAASASATEPQSKPVCR
;
A
#
# COMPACT_ATOMS: atom_id res chain seq x y z
N MET A 1 49.51 44.46 15.19
CA MET A 1 48.56 44.00 14.16
C MET A 1 47.93 42.72 14.66
N ARG A 2 46.73 42.79 15.26
CA ARG A 2 46.00 41.62 15.84
C ARG A 2 44.98 41.17 14.83
N LEU A 3 45.18 40.00 14.20
CA LEU A 3 44.21 39.34 13.36
C LEU A 3 43.14 38.72 14.24
N LEU A 4 41.91 39.26 14.21
CA LEU A 4 40.72 38.67 14.77
C LEU A 4 40.17 37.66 13.76
N LEU A 5 40.35 36.37 14.04
CA LEU A 5 39.79 35.27 13.29
C LEU A 5 38.33 35.06 13.78
N CYS A 6 37.35 35.61 13.05
CA CYS A 6 35.95 35.34 13.31
C CYS A 6 35.60 33.93 12.80
N LEU A 7 35.53 32.96 13.69
CA LEU A 7 35.02 31.61 13.42
C LEU A 7 33.49 31.67 13.35
N LEU A 8 32.94 31.72 12.14
CA LEU A 8 31.50 31.61 11.92
C LEU A 8 31.11 30.12 12.10
N ILE A 9 30.60 29.78 13.27
CA ILE A 9 29.98 28.47 13.51
C ILE A 9 28.59 28.51 12.89
N LEU A 10 28.44 27.94 11.66
CA LEU A 10 27.15 27.62 11.08
C LEU A 10 26.55 26.46 11.86
N THR A 11 25.71 26.74 12.83
CA THR A 11 24.85 25.74 13.45
C THR A 11 23.75 25.33 12.46
N PHE A 12 23.92 24.19 11.79
CA PHE A 12 22.83 23.54 11.05
C PHE A 12 21.78 23.11 12.06
N ILE A 13 20.74 23.90 12.20
CA ILE A 13 19.52 23.50 12.94
C ILE A 13 18.83 22.47 12.09
N SER A 14 19.11 21.19 12.30
CA SER A 14 18.33 20.08 11.74
C SER A 14 16.97 20.12 12.42
N ALA A 15 15.99 20.74 11.76
CA ALA A 15 14.60 20.63 12.20
C ALA A 15 14.21 19.14 12.18
N PRO A 16 13.66 18.58 13.29
CA PRO A 16 13.16 17.22 13.28
C PRO A 16 12.12 17.12 12.18
N ALA A 17 12.30 16.16 11.27
CA ALA A 17 11.31 15.86 10.24
C ALA A 17 10.04 15.30 10.92
N MET A 18 9.18 16.20 11.38
CA MET A 18 7.85 15.83 11.87
C MET A 18 7.08 15.24 10.71
N ALA A 19 6.70 13.96 10.80
CA ALA A 19 5.83 13.34 9.81
C ALA A 19 4.61 14.25 9.58
N ALA A 20 4.39 14.70 8.34
CA ALA A 20 3.30 15.60 8.02
C ALA A 20 1.96 15.04 8.54
N SER A 21 1.09 15.93 9.02
CA SER A 21 -0.22 15.54 9.55
C SER A 21 -1.18 15.05 8.47
N CYS A 22 -0.89 15.31 7.20
CA CYS A 22 -1.66 14.94 6.03
C CYS A 22 -0.78 14.29 4.96
N TYR A 23 -1.40 13.56 4.05
CA TYR A 23 -0.73 12.96 2.89
C TYR A 23 -0.70 13.91 1.69
N SER A 24 0.40 13.93 0.97
CA SER A 24 0.41 14.36 -0.42
C SER A 24 -0.42 13.40 -1.28
N LYS A 25 -0.78 13.80 -2.51
CA LYS A 25 -1.49 12.92 -3.45
C LYS A 25 -0.72 11.62 -3.72
N ALA A 26 0.60 11.70 -3.83
CA ALA A 26 1.45 10.51 -4.06
C ALA A 26 1.47 9.57 -2.85
N GLU A 27 1.46 10.11 -1.63
CA GLU A 27 1.40 9.30 -0.41
C GLU A 27 0.02 8.66 -0.22
N ALA A 28 -1.05 9.38 -0.56
CA ALA A 28 -2.40 8.85 -0.57
C ALA A 28 -2.56 7.71 -1.60
N GLU A 29 -2.05 7.87 -2.82
CA GLU A 29 -1.96 6.81 -3.83
C GLU A 29 -1.17 5.61 -3.30
N ALA A 30 -0.03 5.86 -2.67
CA ALA A 30 0.82 4.81 -2.12
C ALA A 30 0.12 4.00 -1.02
N GLU A 31 -0.63 4.65 -0.13
CA GLU A 31 -1.42 3.95 0.88
C GLU A 31 -2.47 3.04 0.24
N GLN A 32 -3.19 3.53 -0.79
CA GLN A 32 -4.17 2.72 -1.49
C GLN A 32 -3.53 1.56 -2.26
N GLY A 33 -2.34 1.75 -2.82
CA GLY A 33 -1.57 0.68 -3.44
C GLY A 33 -1.19 -0.42 -2.45
N ILE A 34 -0.76 -0.06 -1.24
CA ILE A 34 -0.49 -1.02 -0.15
C ILE A 34 -1.78 -1.72 0.29
N ARG A 35 -2.91 -1.01 0.37
CA ARG A 35 -4.21 -1.60 0.68
C ARG A 35 -4.61 -2.64 -0.35
N ILE A 36 -4.61 -2.29 -1.64
CA ILE A 36 -4.94 -3.19 -2.75
C ILE A 36 -4.08 -4.46 -2.68
N HIS A 37 -2.77 -4.30 -2.50
CA HIS A 37 -1.84 -5.44 -2.41
C HIS A 37 -2.17 -6.36 -1.22
N SER A 38 -2.47 -5.79 -0.05
CA SER A 38 -2.80 -6.54 1.16
C SER A 38 -4.14 -7.27 1.05
N GLU A 39 -5.15 -6.61 0.47
CA GLU A 39 -6.47 -7.21 0.24
C GLU A 39 -6.39 -8.38 -0.75
N LEU A 40 -5.69 -8.21 -1.88
CA LEU A 40 -5.51 -9.28 -2.87
C LEU A 40 -4.81 -10.51 -2.29
N MET A 41 -3.84 -10.31 -1.38
CA MET A 41 -3.18 -11.40 -0.68
C MET A 41 -4.19 -12.22 0.14
N VAL A 42 -4.98 -11.57 0.97
CA VAL A 42 -5.95 -12.22 1.84
C VAL A 42 -7.05 -12.93 1.02
N ILE A 43 -7.55 -12.27 -0.03
CA ILE A 43 -8.53 -12.87 -0.95
C ILE A 43 -7.93 -14.11 -1.61
N GLY A 44 -6.71 -14.02 -2.14
CA GLY A 44 -6.04 -15.14 -2.79
C GLY A 44 -5.86 -16.34 -1.87
N LEU A 45 -5.45 -16.11 -0.62
CA LEU A 45 -5.28 -17.16 0.38
C LEU A 45 -6.60 -17.83 0.75
N ASN A 46 -7.66 -17.05 1.01
CA ASN A 46 -8.95 -17.61 1.42
C ASN A 46 -9.66 -18.34 0.27
N CYS A 47 -9.50 -17.87 -0.97
CA CYS A 47 -10.23 -18.40 -2.12
C CYS A 47 -9.43 -19.37 -3.01
N GLN A 48 -8.20 -19.73 -2.63
CA GLN A 48 -7.35 -20.58 -3.46
C GLN A 48 -7.97 -21.94 -3.83
N HIS A 49 -8.78 -22.51 -2.93
CA HIS A 49 -9.44 -23.80 -3.15
C HIS A 49 -10.75 -23.71 -3.96
N MET A 50 -11.22 -22.49 -4.22
CA MET A 50 -12.44 -22.22 -4.96
C MET A 50 -12.17 -21.71 -6.38
N THR A 51 -10.95 -21.84 -6.85
CA THR A 51 -10.55 -21.46 -8.20
C THR A 51 -11.26 -22.35 -9.23
N PRO A 52 -11.87 -21.80 -10.28
CA PRO A 52 -12.51 -22.60 -11.34
C PRO A 52 -11.56 -23.62 -11.95
N ARG A 53 -12.10 -24.78 -12.34
CA ARG A 53 -11.30 -25.84 -12.98
C ARG A 53 -10.63 -25.29 -14.25
N GLY A 54 -9.34 -25.61 -14.41
CA GLY A 54 -8.53 -25.16 -15.55
C GLY A 54 -7.91 -23.77 -15.37
N TRP A 55 -8.23 -23.05 -14.30
CA TRP A 55 -7.64 -21.76 -13.97
C TRP A 55 -6.41 -21.93 -13.07
N LYS A 56 -5.45 -21.02 -13.24
CA LYS A 56 -4.39 -20.89 -12.25
C LYS A 56 -4.97 -20.49 -10.91
N ASN A 57 -4.55 -21.16 -9.83
CA ASN A 57 -4.99 -20.89 -8.46
C ASN A 57 -4.93 -19.39 -8.12
N PHE A 58 -5.94 -18.86 -7.43
CA PHE A 58 -6.04 -17.43 -7.10
C PHE A 58 -4.85 -16.89 -6.34
N TYR A 59 -4.33 -17.66 -5.37
CA TYR A 59 -3.12 -17.23 -4.66
C TYR A 59 -1.89 -17.21 -5.56
N SER A 60 -1.77 -18.16 -6.48
CA SER A 60 -0.69 -18.16 -7.47
C SER A 60 -0.81 -16.98 -8.44
N GLN A 61 -2.03 -16.59 -8.85
CA GLN A 61 -2.25 -15.39 -9.65
C GLN A 61 -1.84 -14.12 -8.89
N TYR A 62 -2.19 -14.00 -7.60
CA TYR A 62 -1.74 -12.90 -6.74
C TYR A 62 -0.20 -12.83 -6.68
N ARG A 63 0.49 -13.94 -6.53
CA ARG A 63 1.96 -13.98 -6.53
C ARG A 63 2.54 -13.47 -7.85
N ASP A 64 1.96 -13.84 -9.00
CA ASP A 64 2.40 -13.34 -10.31
C ASP A 64 2.16 -11.83 -10.45
N ILE A 65 1.01 -11.33 -9.99
CA ILE A 65 0.70 -9.89 -9.97
C ILE A 65 1.78 -9.17 -9.17
N THR A 66 2.11 -9.67 -7.98
CA THR A 66 3.12 -9.09 -7.09
C THR A 66 4.49 -9.08 -7.75
N ALA A 67 4.91 -10.19 -8.34
CA ALA A 67 6.22 -10.31 -8.99
C ALA A 67 6.36 -9.35 -10.19
N ARG A 68 5.34 -9.29 -11.06
CA ARG A 68 5.34 -8.37 -12.22
C ARG A 68 5.34 -6.89 -11.84
N ASN A 69 4.76 -6.55 -10.69
CA ASN A 69 4.58 -5.18 -10.22
C ASN A 69 5.45 -4.86 -8.99
N GLN A 70 6.51 -5.65 -8.75
CA GLN A 70 7.37 -5.50 -7.57
C GLN A 70 7.90 -4.08 -7.41
N SER A 71 8.36 -3.44 -8.49
CA SER A 71 8.88 -2.07 -8.44
C SER A 71 7.81 -1.04 -8.10
N LEU A 72 6.55 -1.25 -8.50
CA LEU A 72 5.43 -0.39 -8.12
C LEU A 72 5.13 -0.50 -6.63
N PHE A 73 4.94 -1.72 -6.13
CA PHE A 73 4.60 -1.94 -4.72
C PHE A 73 5.75 -1.54 -3.78
N SER A 74 7.01 -1.83 -4.14
CA SER A 74 8.16 -1.35 -3.37
C SER A 74 8.32 0.17 -3.44
N GLY A 75 7.92 0.80 -4.55
CA GLY A 75 7.85 2.26 -4.67
C GLY A 75 6.86 2.87 -3.69
N TYR A 76 5.67 2.30 -3.57
CA TYR A 76 4.66 2.73 -2.59
C TYR A 76 5.18 2.62 -1.15
N GLU A 77 5.85 1.50 -0.82
CA GLU A 77 6.47 1.35 0.50
C GLU A 77 7.50 2.42 0.78
N LYS A 78 8.40 2.72 -0.18
CA LYS A 78 9.43 3.76 -0.04
C LYS A 78 8.80 5.14 0.16
N THR A 79 7.73 5.46 -0.59
CA THR A 79 7.01 6.73 -0.46
C THR A 79 6.44 6.90 0.95
N LEU A 80 5.76 5.88 1.47
CA LEU A 80 5.22 5.93 2.83
C LEU A 80 6.31 5.85 3.90
N LEU A 81 7.38 5.09 3.67
CA LEU A 81 8.52 5.02 4.59
C LEU A 81 9.17 6.41 4.77
N SER A 82 9.34 7.15 3.67
CA SER A 82 9.81 8.54 3.71
C SER A 82 8.87 9.43 4.51
N HIS A 83 7.55 9.34 4.28
CA HIS A 83 6.53 10.08 5.03
C HIS A 83 6.62 9.82 6.55
N TYR A 84 6.88 8.59 6.95
CA TYR A 84 7.00 8.20 8.37
C TYR A 84 8.42 8.33 8.92
N GLY A 85 9.30 9.07 8.27
CA GLY A 85 10.67 9.31 8.75
C GLY A 85 11.50 8.03 8.92
N GLY A 86 11.29 7.03 8.06
CA GLY A 86 11.99 5.74 8.12
C GLY A 86 11.38 4.70 9.07
N ALA A 87 10.26 5.01 9.72
CA ALA A 87 9.63 4.11 10.70
C ALA A 87 8.92 2.91 10.02
N SER A 88 9.65 1.86 9.69
CA SER A 88 9.13 0.64 9.03
C SER A 88 7.97 -0.01 9.78
N LYS A 89 7.96 0.06 11.13
CA LYS A 89 6.86 -0.43 11.97
C LYS A 89 5.51 0.17 11.55
N LYS A 90 5.48 1.45 11.13
CA LYS A 90 4.24 2.09 10.66
C LYS A 90 3.70 1.44 9.39
N ILE A 91 4.57 1.07 8.45
CA ILE A 91 4.18 0.38 7.22
C ILE A 91 3.65 -1.03 7.52
N HIS A 92 4.31 -1.77 8.41
CA HIS A 92 3.82 -3.08 8.85
C HIS A 92 2.45 -2.99 9.51
N THR A 93 2.25 -2.01 10.42
CA THR A 93 0.94 -1.78 11.05
C THR A 93 -0.13 -1.47 10.01
N LEU A 94 0.16 -0.62 9.03
CA LEU A 94 -0.76 -0.26 7.96
C LEU A 94 -1.19 -1.49 7.14
N ARG A 95 -0.23 -2.32 6.72
CA ARG A 95 -0.50 -3.58 6.01
C ARG A 95 -1.36 -4.53 6.83
N THR A 96 -1.03 -4.69 8.11
CA THR A 96 -1.80 -5.55 9.02
C THR A 96 -3.23 -5.05 9.17
N ASN A 97 -3.44 -3.75 9.30
CA ASN A 97 -4.77 -3.18 9.41
C ASN A 97 -5.62 -3.43 8.15
N PHE A 98 -5.05 -3.28 6.96
CA PHE A 98 -5.75 -3.58 5.71
C PHE A 98 -6.05 -5.09 5.57
N ALA A 99 -5.07 -5.94 5.89
CA ALA A 99 -5.29 -7.38 5.89
C ALA A 99 -6.38 -7.79 6.87
N ASN A 100 -6.38 -7.23 8.10
CA ASN A 100 -7.41 -7.52 9.10
C ASN A 100 -8.80 -7.06 8.65
N LYS A 101 -8.92 -5.88 8.02
CA LYS A 101 -10.20 -5.38 7.52
C LYS A 101 -10.86 -6.37 6.55
N ILE A 102 -10.13 -6.85 5.55
CA ILE A 102 -10.65 -7.83 4.59
C ILE A 102 -10.83 -9.23 5.22
N SER A 103 -9.98 -9.61 6.18
CA SER A 103 -10.11 -10.86 6.93
C SER A 103 -11.36 -10.88 7.80
N THR A 104 -11.78 -9.73 8.35
CA THR A 104 -13.07 -9.63 9.07
C THR A 104 -14.24 -9.96 8.16
N ASN A 105 -14.23 -9.50 6.90
CA ASN A 105 -15.26 -9.89 5.93
C ASN A 105 -15.21 -11.40 5.66
N ALA A 106 -14.02 -11.98 5.51
CA ALA A 106 -13.87 -13.43 5.30
C ALA A 106 -14.37 -14.25 6.48
N ALA A 107 -14.19 -13.75 7.71
CA ALA A 107 -14.67 -14.43 8.93
C ALA A 107 -16.19 -14.27 9.18
N SER A 108 -16.78 -13.17 8.68
CA SER A 108 -18.22 -12.87 8.90
C SER A 108 -19.13 -13.39 7.78
N MET A 109 -18.57 -13.82 6.64
CA MET A 109 -19.30 -14.33 5.49
C MET A 109 -19.09 -15.84 5.34
N ARG A 110 -20.05 -16.53 4.73
CA ARG A 110 -19.80 -17.90 4.26
C ARG A 110 -18.66 -17.88 3.23
N PRO A 111 -17.76 -18.89 3.22
CA PRO A 111 -16.58 -18.88 2.32
C PRO A 111 -16.96 -18.75 0.83
N ASP A 112 -18.04 -19.42 0.40
CA ASP A 112 -18.52 -19.34 -0.98
C ASP A 112 -19.01 -17.93 -1.34
N VAL A 113 -19.72 -17.25 -0.44
CA VAL A 113 -20.21 -15.88 -0.63
C VAL A 113 -19.02 -14.88 -0.64
N PHE A 114 -18.08 -15.04 0.29
CA PHE A 114 -16.87 -14.21 0.31
C PHE A 114 -16.10 -14.34 -1.00
N CYS A 115 -15.84 -15.56 -1.45
CA CYS A 115 -15.05 -15.77 -2.66
C CYS A 115 -15.81 -15.38 -3.92
N ALA A 116 -17.12 -15.59 -4.01
CA ALA A 116 -17.91 -15.09 -5.14
C ALA A 116 -17.86 -13.56 -5.24
N THR A 117 -17.81 -12.87 -4.09
CA THR A 117 -17.80 -11.40 -4.03
C THR A 117 -16.42 -10.82 -4.33
N PHE A 118 -15.36 -11.39 -3.79
CA PHE A 118 -14.03 -10.76 -3.77
C PHE A 118 -13.02 -11.39 -4.73
N ALA A 119 -13.09 -12.72 -4.98
CA ALA A 119 -12.10 -13.40 -5.82
C ALA A 119 -12.02 -12.90 -7.26
N PRO A 120 -13.09 -12.40 -7.92
CA PRO A 120 -13.02 -11.83 -9.27
C PRO A 120 -12.03 -10.65 -9.40
N ARG A 121 -11.69 -9.96 -8.32
CA ARG A 121 -10.67 -8.90 -8.33
C ARG A 121 -9.29 -9.40 -8.76
N ILE A 122 -8.94 -10.65 -8.43
CA ILE A 122 -7.61 -11.20 -8.73
C ILE A 122 -7.40 -11.34 -10.25
N PRO A 123 -8.23 -12.05 -11.03
CA PRO A 123 -8.05 -12.12 -12.48
C PRO A 123 -8.22 -10.76 -13.17
N GLN A 124 -9.02 -9.84 -12.64
CA GLN A 124 -9.12 -8.48 -13.16
C GLN A 124 -7.77 -7.76 -13.05
N VAL A 125 -7.14 -7.79 -11.87
CA VAL A 125 -5.83 -7.15 -11.65
C VAL A 125 -4.71 -7.89 -12.40
N ALA A 126 -4.84 -9.20 -12.59
CA ALA A 126 -3.89 -9.98 -13.39
C ALA A 126 -3.79 -9.52 -14.84
N GLN A 127 -4.86 -8.92 -15.38
CA GLN A 127 -4.91 -8.36 -16.74
C GLN A 127 -4.48 -6.88 -16.81
N MET A 128 -4.38 -6.19 -15.67
CA MET A 128 -4.00 -4.78 -15.65
C MET A 128 -2.51 -4.60 -15.93
N SER A 129 -2.19 -3.55 -16.67
CA SER A 129 -0.84 -3.00 -16.75
C SER A 129 -0.47 -2.32 -15.41
N ARG A 130 0.83 -2.11 -15.20
CA ARG A 130 1.32 -1.35 -14.03
C ARG A 130 0.65 0.03 -13.92
N GLU A 131 0.49 0.71 -15.04
CA GLU A 131 -0.13 2.04 -15.07
C GLU A 131 -1.62 1.98 -14.69
N GLN A 132 -2.36 0.96 -15.13
CA GLN A 132 -3.76 0.78 -14.72
C GLN A 132 -3.90 0.49 -13.22
N ILE A 133 -2.98 -0.31 -12.64
CA ILE A 133 -2.96 -0.52 -11.17
C ILE A 133 -2.68 0.79 -10.45
N ARG A 134 -1.75 1.61 -10.96
CA ARG A 134 -1.43 2.92 -10.41
C ARG A 134 -2.62 3.86 -10.47
N GLN A 135 -3.29 3.95 -11.61
CA GLN A 135 -4.50 4.76 -11.79
C GLN A 135 -5.63 4.31 -10.85
N TRP A 136 -5.80 3.00 -10.66
CA TRP A 136 -6.77 2.48 -9.70
C TRP A 136 -6.42 2.92 -8.26
N ALA A 137 -5.18 2.79 -7.83
CA ALA A 137 -4.75 3.26 -6.51
C ALA A 137 -4.97 4.78 -6.34
N ALA A 138 -4.64 5.57 -7.36
CA ALA A 138 -4.86 7.02 -7.35
C ALA A 138 -6.35 7.39 -7.29
N SER A 139 -7.21 6.71 -8.04
CA SER A 139 -8.66 6.94 -8.00
C SER A 139 -9.27 6.50 -6.66
N ALA A 140 -8.84 5.37 -6.12
CA ALA A 140 -9.28 4.89 -4.82
C ALA A 140 -8.90 5.85 -3.69
N SER A 141 -7.82 6.61 -3.82
CA SER A 141 -7.42 7.61 -2.83
C SER A 141 -8.43 8.74 -2.64
N ALA A 142 -9.32 8.96 -3.60
CA ALA A 142 -10.37 9.97 -3.52
C ALA A 142 -11.67 9.46 -2.85
N THR A 143 -11.90 8.14 -2.83
CA THR A 143 -13.18 7.55 -2.43
C THR A 143 -13.09 6.63 -1.21
N GLU A 144 -11.92 6.06 -0.97
CA GLU A 144 -11.73 5.13 0.12
C GLU A 144 -11.12 5.81 1.37
N PRO A 145 -11.49 5.38 2.58
CA PRO A 145 -10.92 5.91 3.80
C PRO A 145 -9.40 5.74 3.83
N GLN A 146 -8.71 6.79 4.21
CA GLN A 146 -7.26 6.83 4.38
C GLN A 146 -6.91 6.98 5.87
N SER A 147 -5.70 6.57 6.25
CA SER A 147 -5.21 6.71 7.62
C SER A 147 -4.91 8.16 8.00
N LYS A 148 -4.73 9.04 6.99
CA LYS A 148 -4.53 10.49 7.15
C LYS A 148 -5.28 11.27 6.06
N PRO A 149 -5.72 12.50 6.35
CA PRO A 149 -6.31 13.36 5.32
C PRO A 149 -5.29 13.69 4.23
N VAL A 150 -5.76 14.02 3.03
CA VAL A 150 -4.91 14.55 1.96
C VAL A 150 -4.70 16.06 2.18
N CYS A 151 -3.47 16.53 2.03
CA CYS A 151 -3.13 17.94 2.14
C CYS A 151 -3.85 18.75 1.04
N ARG A 152 -4.38 19.90 1.41
CA ARG A 152 -5.03 20.85 0.48
C ARG A 152 -4.02 21.79 -0.14
#